data_f2e2d55c115b1c797d347a4e799ee0c6
#
_entry.id   f2e2d55c115b1c797d347a4e799ee0c6
#
_cell.length_a   1.000
_cell.length_b   1.000
_cell.length_c   1.000
_cell.angle_alpha   90.00
_cell.angle_beta   90.00
_cell.angle_gamma   90.00
#
_symmetry.space_group_name_H-M   'P 1'
#
loop_
_entity.id
_entity.type
_entity.pdbx_description
1 polymer ?
#
loop_
_entity_poly.entity_id
_entity_poly.type
_entity_poly.pdbx_seq_one_letter_code
_entity_poly.pdbx_strand_id
1 'polypeptide(L)'
;MNHNTNRREFLKSTALGVGALGATALTGCKTPFFSGGKLYDISLAQWSLNRQFFGGKIDALDFAKVSREEFDIGAIEYVNQFFKTKAKDESYLAELKKRAADHGVESLLIMVDGEGQLGHADAGERAKTVANHHKWVDAAKYLDCHSIRVNAGTTGSGSYEEKQKLAADGLRQLSEYGAQQGLNVIVENHGGLSSDGSWLAGVMKLVNLENCGTLPDFGNFNVAGGKMYDRYKGVRELMPYAKAVSAKSHEFDAEGNEVKTDYLRMMKIVLDHGYNGYVGVEYEGSKVDAYQGIKLTKALLERVRDQLS
;
A
#
# COMPACT_ATOMS: atom_id res chain seq x y z
N MET A 1 -57.28 -21.41 -37.52
CA MET A 1 -56.59 -21.11 -38.79
C MET A 1 -55.22 -20.54 -38.43
N ASN A 2 -54.19 -21.31 -38.83
CA ASN A 2 -52.78 -20.99 -38.63
C ASN A 2 -52.36 -19.74 -39.36
N HIS A 3 -51.45 -18.97 -38.80
CA HIS A 3 -50.30 -18.45 -39.54
C HIS A 3 -49.11 -18.12 -38.65
N ASN A 4 -48.13 -18.99 -38.72
CA ASN A 4 -46.75 -18.74 -38.42
C ASN A 4 -46.19 -17.63 -39.29
N THR A 5 -45.54 -16.65 -38.77
CA THR A 5 -44.67 -15.76 -39.55
C THR A 5 -43.29 -15.63 -38.89
N ASN A 6 -42.35 -15.93 -39.74
CA ASN A 6 -40.95 -16.23 -39.57
C ASN A 6 -40.11 -15.07 -39.01
N ARG A 7 -39.25 -15.39 -38.06
CA ARG A 7 -38.23 -14.54 -37.43
C ARG A 7 -37.04 -14.15 -38.35
N ARG A 8 -37.15 -14.30 -39.65
CA ARG A 8 -36.00 -14.13 -40.58
C ARG A 8 -36.06 -12.93 -41.53
N GLU A 9 -37.06 -12.07 -41.46
CA GLU A 9 -37.21 -10.92 -42.40
C GLU A 9 -37.07 -9.54 -41.78
N PHE A 10 -36.55 -9.41 -40.54
CA PHE A 10 -36.35 -8.08 -39.92
C PHE A 10 -34.89 -7.60 -39.98
N LEU A 11 -34.05 -8.20 -40.81
CA LEU A 11 -32.65 -7.83 -40.97
C LEU A 11 -32.27 -7.41 -42.38
N LYS A 12 -33.06 -6.58 -43.07
CA LYS A 12 -32.61 -5.85 -44.28
C LYS A 12 -33.43 -4.60 -44.46
N SER A 13 -32.93 -3.50 -44.05
CA SER A 13 -33.08 -2.11 -44.49
C SER A 13 -33.09 -1.15 -43.28
N THR A 14 -32.02 -0.49 -43.04
CA THR A 14 -31.80 0.92 -43.31
C THR A 14 -30.39 1.31 -42.89
N ALA A 15 -29.57 1.56 -43.85
CA ALA A 15 -28.37 2.37 -43.72
C ALA A 15 -28.75 3.84 -43.91
N LEU A 16 -27.98 4.74 -43.31
CA LEU A 16 -27.97 6.20 -43.42
C LEU A 16 -28.73 6.99 -42.35
N GLY A 17 -27.98 7.58 -41.45
CA GLY A 17 -28.33 8.63 -40.53
C GLY A 17 -27.10 9.06 -39.70
N VAL A 18 -26.40 10.05 -40.24
CA VAL A 18 -25.26 10.75 -39.63
C VAL A 18 -25.71 11.49 -38.37
N GLY A 19 -24.93 11.45 -37.28
CA GLY A 19 -24.88 12.58 -36.38
C GLY A 19 -24.76 12.31 -34.89
N ALA A 20 -23.71 12.88 -34.37
CA ALA A 20 -23.45 13.33 -33.00
C ALA A 20 -22.75 12.35 -32.03
N LEU A 21 -21.48 12.62 -31.94
CA LEU A 21 -20.51 12.28 -30.88
C LEU A 21 -21.08 12.53 -29.48
N GLY A 22 -21.25 11.46 -28.74
CA GLY A 22 -21.28 11.47 -27.30
C GLY A 22 -20.02 10.75 -26.81
N ALA A 23 -18.94 11.48 -26.55
CA ALA A 23 -17.77 10.96 -25.89
C ALA A 23 -18.11 10.74 -24.41
N THR A 24 -18.56 9.55 -24.06
CA THR A 24 -18.50 9.09 -22.68
C THR A 24 -17.03 8.85 -22.36
N ALA A 25 -16.43 9.77 -21.58
CA ALA A 25 -15.13 9.57 -20.98
C ALA A 25 -15.23 8.35 -20.04
N LEU A 26 -14.80 7.21 -20.52
CA LEU A 26 -14.41 6.09 -19.66
C LEU A 26 -13.22 6.57 -18.83
N THR A 27 -13.49 6.96 -17.59
CA THR A 27 -12.46 7.09 -16.56
C THR A 27 -11.86 5.71 -16.37
N GLY A 28 -10.82 5.42 -17.14
CA GLY A 28 -10.06 4.21 -17.00
C GLY A 28 -9.40 4.18 -15.62
N CYS A 29 -9.79 3.22 -14.77
CA CYS A 29 -8.91 2.73 -13.73
C CYS A 29 -7.57 2.43 -14.41
N LYS A 30 -6.53 3.20 -14.08
CA LYS A 30 -5.16 2.86 -14.45
C LYS A 30 -4.81 1.58 -13.70
N THR A 31 -4.93 0.44 -14.36
CA THR A 31 -4.25 -0.77 -13.88
C THR A 31 -2.76 -0.45 -13.81
N PRO A 32 -2.06 -0.78 -12.70
CA PRO A 32 -0.63 -0.55 -12.63
C PRO A 32 0.05 -1.21 -13.83
N PHE A 33 0.94 -0.47 -14.47
CA PHE A 33 1.72 -0.93 -15.63
C PHE A 33 2.67 -2.04 -15.16
N PHE A 34 2.31 -3.30 -15.37
CA PHE A 34 3.21 -4.43 -15.16
C PHE A 34 4.12 -4.55 -16.38
N SER A 35 5.39 -4.25 -16.21
CA SER A 35 6.41 -4.44 -17.22
C SER A 35 6.78 -5.93 -17.31
N GLY A 36 6.26 -6.60 -18.35
CA GLY A 36 6.85 -7.78 -18.95
C GLY A 36 7.30 -8.93 -18.05
N GLY A 37 6.40 -9.87 -17.68
CA GLY A 37 6.82 -11.24 -17.36
C GLY A 37 7.41 -11.50 -15.96
N LYS A 38 7.63 -10.51 -15.13
CA LYS A 38 8.12 -10.70 -13.76
C LYS A 38 6.99 -11.08 -12.81
N LEU A 39 7.27 -11.93 -11.82
CA LEU A 39 6.30 -12.34 -10.79
C LEU A 39 5.86 -11.16 -9.90
N TYR A 40 6.74 -10.19 -9.67
CA TYR A 40 6.51 -8.95 -8.93
C TYR A 40 7.59 -7.93 -9.24
N ASP A 41 7.30 -6.66 -9.00
CA ASP A 41 8.27 -5.57 -9.05
C ASP A 41 8.70 -5.16 -7.63
N ILE A 42 9.79 -4.36 -7.55
CA ILE A 42 10.38 -3.95 -6.26
C ILE A 42 10.23 -2.44 -6.12
N SER A 43 9.73 -1.98 -4.97
CA SER A 43 9.70 -0.59 -4.55
C SER A 43 10.61 -0.34 -3.35
N LEU A 44 10.83 0.94 -3.03
CA LEU A 44 11.58 1.36 -1.85
C LEU A 44 10.69 2.16 -0.91
N ALA A 45 10.54 1.67 0.33
CA ALA A 45 9.93 2.42 1.41
C ALA A 45 10.90 3.49 1.95
N GLN A 46 10.45 4.74 2.00
CA GLN A 46 11.24 5.87 2.48
C GLN A 46 11.72 5.67 3.92
N TRP A 47 10.98 4.88 4.72
CA TRP A 47 11.37 4.54 6.08
C TRP A 47 12.71 3.82 6.17
N SER A 48 13.15 3.08 5.15
CA SER A 48 14.46 2.44 5.09
C SER A 48 15.62 3.43 5.29
N LEU A 49 15.40 4.70 4.94
CA LEU A 49 16.36 5.80 5.08
C LEU A 49 16.00 6.76 6.23
N ASN A 50 15.18 6.34 7.20
CA ASN A 50 14.64 7.21 8.24
C ASN A 50 15.72 8.00 9.01
N ARG A 51 16.85 7.34 9.34
CA ARG A 51 17.97 7.99 10.05
C ARG A 51 18.64 9.09 9.23
N GLN A 52 18.68 8.95 7.90
CA GLN A 52 19.23 9.93 6.98
C GLN A 52 18.30 11.14 6.86
N PHE A 53 16.98 10.89 6.75
CA PHE A 53 15.98 11.97 6.69
C PHE A 53 15.88 12.73 8.00
N PHE A 54 15.74 12.07 9.15
CA PHE A 54 15.70 12.72 10.44
C PHE A 54 17.04 13.42 10.78
N GLY A 55 18.15 12.89 10.31
CA GLY A 55 19.48 13.50 10.46
C GLY A 55 19.78 14.63 9.47
N GLY A 56 18.84 15.00 8.59
CA GLY A 56 19.00 16.07 7.60
C GLY A 56 20.08 15.79 6.54
N LYS A 57 20.45 14.52 6.35
CA LYS A 57 21.45 14.11 5.34
C LYS A 57 20.86 13.96 3.94
N ILE A 58 19.53 13.74 3.86
CA ILE A 58 18.77 13.63 2.62
C ILE A 58 17.53 14.51 2.80
N ASP A 59 17.22 15.34 1.79
CA ASP A 59 15.94 16.05 1.70
C ASP A 59 14.87 15.09 1.14
N ALA A 60 13.63 15.20 1.62
CA ALA A 60 12.53 14.37 1.13
C ALA A 60 12.28 14.57 -0.38
N LEU A 61 12.57 15.75 -0.92
CA LEU A 61 12.52 16.04 -2.35
C LEU A 61 13.52 15.22 -3.19
N ASP A 62 14.62 14.75 -2.60
CA ASP A 62 15.64 13.98 -3.30
C ASP A 62 15.40 12.45 -3.22
N PHE A 63 14.33 12.01 -2.56
CA PHE A 63 14.10 10.58 -2.35
C PHE A 63 13.99 9.77 -3.65
N ALA A 64 13.27 10.26 -4.64
CA ALA A 64 13.16 9.59 -5.95
C ALA A 64 14.52 9.46 -6.65
N LYS A 65 15.35 10.53 -6.61
CA LYS A 65 16.71 10.50 -7.11
C LYS A 65 17.55 9.43 -6.41
N VAL A 66 17.55 9.44 -5.07
CA VAL A 66 18.30 8.45 -4.26
C VAL A 66 17.84 7.03 -4.57
N SER A 67 16.53 6.79 -4.69
CA SER A 67 15.99 5.46 -5.04
C SER A 67 16.51 4.97 -6.38
N ARG A 68 16.52 5.84 -7.38
CA ARG A 68 16.99 5.47 -8.73
C ARG A 68 18.51 5.34 -8.81
N GLU A 69 19.26 6.33 -8.33
CA GLU A 69 20.72 6.41 -8.55
C GLU A 69 21.50 5.45 -7.65
N GLU A 70 21.06 5.25 -6.38
CA GLU A 70 21.80 4.42 -5.42
C GLU A 70 21.37 2.95 -5.43
N PHE A 71 20.11 2.67 -5.81
CA PHE A 71 19.51 1.33 -5.66
C PHE A 71 18.97 0.78 -6.98
N ASP A 72 18.88 1.58 -8.04
CA ASP A 72 18.18 1.22 -9.27
C ASP A 72 16.76 0.67 -9.00
N ILE A 73 16.02 1.39 -8.14
CA ILE A 73 14.61 1.11 -7.84
C ILE A 73 13.76 2.23 -8.43
N GLY A 74 12.81 1.85 -9.29
CA GLY A 74 11.97 2.77 -10.06
C GLY A 74 10.59 3.02 -9.47
N ALA A 75 10.34 2.64 -8.22
CA ALA A 75 9.07 2.89 -7.54
C ALA A 75 9.30 3.16 -6.05
N ILE A 76 8.55 4.10 -5.47
CA ILE A 76 8.77 4.56 -4.10
C ILE A 76 7.49 4.67 -3.29
N GLU A 77 7.66 4.54 -1.98
CA GLU A 77 6.61 4.65 -0.96
C GLU A 77 7.02 5.73 0.04
N TYR A 78 6.32 6.85 0.01
CA TYR A 78 6.62 8.00 0.88
C TYR A 78 6.22 7.76 2.34
N VAL A 79 6.83 8.53 3.26
CA VAL A 79 6.43 8.62 4.67
C VAL A 79 6.12 10.07 5.01
N ASN A 80 4.92 10.32 5.49
CA ASN A 80 4.41 11.66 5.77
C ASN A 80 5.27 12.47 6.77
N GLN A 81 5.97 11.78 7.66
CA GLN A 81 6.79 12.43 8.69
C GLN A 81 7.94 13.25 8.10
N PHE A 82 8.46 12.90 6.92
CA PHE A 82 9.57 13.60 6.29
C PHE A 82 9.16 14.87 5.54
N PHE A 83 7.84 15.09 5.36
CA PHE A 83 7.28 16.32 4.79
C PHE A 83 5.95 16.71 5.48
N LYS A 84 5.89 16.55 6.80
CA LYS A 84 4.67 16.62 7.62
C LYS A 84 3.85 17.89 7.45
N THR A 85 4.50 19.03 7.28
CA THR A 85 3.85 20.34 7.12
C THR A 85 3.48 20.66 5.68
N LYS A 86 3.78 19.76 4.73
CA LYS A 86 3.70 20.00 3.29
C LYS A 86 2.53 19.32 2.59
N ALA A 87 1.66 18.62 3.33
CA ALA A 87 0.51 17.90 2.75
C ALA A 87 -0.42 18.77 1.90
N LYS A 88 -0.48 20.08 2.16
CA LYS A 88 -1.30 21.07 1.44
C LYS A 88 -0.47 22.11 0.69
N ASP A 89 0.83 21.95 0.62
CA ASP A 89 1.75 22.85 -0.10
C ASP A 89 1.86 22.35 -1.56
N GLU A 90 1.00 22.88 -2.43
CA GLU A 90 0.94 22.45 -3.84
C GLU A 90 2.26 22.65 -4.57
N SER A 91 3.03 23.68 -4.25
CA SER A 91 4.34 23.92 -4.88
C SER A 91 5.36 22.86 -4.48
N TYR A 92 5.34 22.43 -3.22
CA TYR A 92 6.17 21.34 -2.72
C TYR A 92 5.77 19.98 -3.32
N LEU A 93 4.47 19.69 -3.37
CA LEU A 93 3.96 18.46 -3.97
C LEU A 93 4.25 18.41 -5.49
N ALA A 94 4.14 19.56 -6.18
CA ALA A 94 4.52 19.66 -7.59
C ALA A 94 6.01 19.35 -7.82
N GLU A 95 6.89 19.85 -6.94
CA GLU A 95 8.33 19.56 -7.01
C GLU A 95 8.63 18.08 -6.72
N LEU A 96 7.97 17.47 -5.70
CA LEU A 96 8.08 16.02 -5.46
C LEU A 96 7.69 15.20 -6.71
N LYS A 97 6.53 15.51 -7.28
CA LYS A 97 6.01 14.83 -8.48
C LYS A 97 6.95 14.99 -9.68
N LYS A 98 7.44 16.24 -9.89
CA LYS A 98 8.39 16.55 -10.96
C LYS A 98 9.68 15.74 -10.81
N ARG A 99 10.28 15.73 -9.62
CA ARG A 99 11.54 15.00 -9.39
C ARG A 99 11.37 13.49 -9.54
N ALA A 100 10.25 12.93 -9.12
CA ALA A 100 9.93 11.52 -9.38
C ALA A 100 9.89 11.24 -10.88
N ALA A 101 9.21 12.08 -11.67
CA ALA A 101 9.14 11.96 -13.12
C ALA A 101 10.51 12.15 -13.80
N ASP A 102 11.31 13.14 -13.38
CA ASP A 102 12.64 13.43 -13.92
C ASP A 102 13.60 12.22 -13.79
N HIS A 103 13.42 11.40 -12.73
CA HIS A 103 14.22 10.19 -12.50
C HIS A 103 13.54 8.90 -12.97
N GLY A 104 12.36 8.99 -13.61
CA GLY A 104 11.59 7.83 -14.05
C GLY A 104 11.18 6.92 -12.89
N VAL A 105 10.74 7.53 -11.78
CA VAL A 105 10.33 6.85 -10.56
C VAL A 105 8.82 7.01 -10.35
N GLU A 106 8.12 5.90 -10.12
CA GLU A 106 6.69 5.88 -9.81
C GLU A 106 6.44 6.10 -8.32
N SER A 107 5.45 6.93 -7.99
CA SER A 107 4.98 7.16 -6.62
C SER A 107 3.81 6.22 -6.32
N LEU A 108 3.95 5.30 -5.34
CA LEU A 108 2.97 4.25 -5.10
C LEU A 108 1.98 4.60 -3.99
N LEU A 109 2.48 5.09 -2.86
CA LEU A 109 1.67 5.38 -1.69
C LEU A 109 2.36 6.39 -0.76
N ILE A 110 1.58 6.92 0.18
CA ILE A 110 2.09 7.67 1.34
C ILE A 110 1.78 6.87 2.61
N MET A 111 2.79 6.50 3.39
CA MET A 111 2.64 5.97 4.74
C MET A 111 2.30 7.12 5.69
N VAL A 112 1.16 7.03 6.37
CA VAL A 112 0.63 8.10 7.23
C VAL A 112 0.69 7.68 8.69
N ASP A 113 1.54 8.37 9.45
CA ASP A 113 1.69 8.21 10.89
C ASP A 113 1.41 9.51 11.64
N GLY A 114 1.03 9.39 12.92
CA GLY A 114 0.91 10.53 13.83
C GLY A 114 -0.34 11.40 13.65
N GLU A 115 -1.34 10.96 12.89
CA GLU A 115 -2.59 11.69 12.66
C GLU A 115 -3.74 11.29 13.61
N GLY A 116 -3.47 10.40 14.58
CA GLY A 116 -4.43 9.90 15.57
C GLY A 116 -4.72 8.40 15.42
N GLN A 117 -5.71 7.92 16.15
CA GLN A 117 -6.08 6.50 16.17
C GLN A 117 -7.44 6.29 15.47
N LEU A 118 -7.44 5.61 14.33
CA LEU A 118 -8.66 5.37 13.54
C LEU A 118 -9.69 4.50 14.29
N GLY A 119 -9.26 3.73 15.28
CA GLY A 119 -10.13 3.00 16.20
C GLY A 119 -10.27 3.67 17.57
N HIS A 120 -10.26 5.01 17.65
CA HIS A 120 -10.45 5.73 18.92
C HIS A 120 -11.78 5.40 19.54
N ALA A 121 -11.81 5.15 20.86
CA ALA A 121 -13.04 4.78 21.59
C ALA A 121 -14.10 5.87 21.54
N ASP A 122 -13.71 7.13 21.73
CA ASP A 122 -14.58 8.29 21.53
C ASP A 122 -14.86 8.54 20.06
N ALA A 123 -16.13 8.68 19.69
CA ALA A 123 -16.56 8.85 18.30
C ALA A 123 -16.13 10.21 17.71
N GLY A 124 -16.09 11.28 18.52
CA GLY A 124 -15.66 12.61 18.10
C GLY A 124 -14.17 12.64 17.77
N GLU A 125 -13.33 12.05 18.63
CA GLU A 125 -11.88 11.94 18.37
C GLU A 125 -11.60 10.99 17.21
N ARG A 126 -12.40 9.95 17.00
CA ARG A 126 -12.30 9.07 15.84
C ARG A 126 -12.62 9.82 14.54
N ALA A 127 -13.71 10.59 14.51
CA ALA A 127 -14.08 11.43 13.35
C ALA A 127 -13.01 12.51 13.06
N LYS A 128 -12.46 13.13 14.09
CA LYS A 128 -11.35 14.09 13.95
C LYS A 128 -10.09 13.41 13.38
N THR A 129 -9.78 12.20 13.84
CA THR A 129 -8.68 11.40 13.28
C THR A 129 -8.90 11.14 11.79
N VAL A 130 -10.09 10.73 11.38
CA VAL A 130 -10.44 10.57 9.96
C VAL A 130 -10.19 11.86 9.19
N ALA A 131 -10.69 12.99 9.68
CA ALA A 131 -10.49 14.30 9.04
C ALA A 131 -9.01 14.72 8.94
N ASN A 132 -8.18 14.35 9.93
CA ASN A 132 -6.73 14.61 9.88
C ASN A 132 -6.03 13.87 8.73
N HIS A 133 -6.54 12.71 8.32
CA HIS A 133 -6.00 11.91 7.21
C HIS A 133 -6.41 12.44 5.82
N HIS A 134 -7.48 13.23 5.69
CA HIS A 134 -7.97 13.70 4.39
C HIS A 134 -6.89 14.42 3.59
N LYS A 135 -6.10 15.31 4.23
CA LYS A 135 -4.99 16.02 3.57
C LYS A 135 -3.96 15.09 2.93
N TRP A 136 -3.78 13.88 3.49
CA TRP A 136 -2.84 12.89 2.97
C TRP A 136 -3.44 12.07 1.82
N VAL A 137 -4.75 11.85 1.84
CA VAL A 137 -5.49 11.31 0.68
C VAL A 137 -5.36 12.28 -0.50
N ASP A 138 -5.59 13.59 -0.26
CA ASP A 138 -5.48 14.63 -1.29
C ASP A 138 -4.05 14.74 -1.84
N ALA A 139 -3.04 14.72 -0.95
CA ALA A 139 -1.63 14.72 -1.34
C ALA A 139 -1.25 13.48 -2.15
N ALA A 140 -1.70 12.29 -1.74
CA ALA A 140 -1.47 11.05 -2.46
C ALA A 140 -2.11 11.07 -3.86
N LYS A 141 -3.34 11.61 -3.97
CA LYS A 141 -3.99 11.85 -5.25
C LYS A 141 -3.18 12.77 -6.15
N TYR A 142 -2.66 13.87 -5.62
CA TYR A 142 -1.83 14.82 -6.36
C TYR A 142 -0.55 14.19 -6.90
N LEU A 143 0.06 13.29 -6.10
CA LEU A 143 1.30 12.58 -6.43
C LEU A 143 1.08 11.34 -7.32
N ASP A 144 -0.14 11.09 -7.82
CA ASP A 144 -0.54 9.92 -8.59
C ASP A 144 -0.36 8.58 -7.84
N CYS A 145 -0.29 8.59 -6.52
CA CYS A 145 -0.26 7.38 -5.71
C CYS A 145 -1.58 6.59 -5.85
N HIS A 146 -1.51 5.27 -5.69
CA HIS A 146 -2.70 4.42 -5.69
C HIS A 146 -3.33 4.25 -4.30
N SER A 147 -2.60 4.58 -3.23
CA SER A 147 -3.03 4.34 -1.84
C SER A 147 -2.46 5.36 -0.86
N ILE A 148 -3.09 5.46 0.31
CA ILE A 148 -2.41 5.81 1.56
C ILE A 148 -2.34 4.58 2.46
N ARG A 149 -1.22 4.39 3.18
CA ARG A 149 -1.10 3.39 4.24
C ARG A 149 -1.35 4.04 5.59
N VAL A 150 -2.20 3.44 6.41
CA VAL A 150 -2.58 3.91 7.73
C VAL A 150 -2.45 2.82 8.77
N ASN A 151 -2.58 3.18 10.06
CA ASN A 151 -2.59 2.27 11.18
C ASN A 151 -4.01 2.05 11.71
N ALA A 152 -4.39 0.81 12.04
CA ALA A 152 -5.66 0.47 12.69
C ALA A 152 -5.55 0.54 14.23
N GLY A 153 -4.91 1.60 14.73
CA GLY A 153 -4.72 1.78 16.18
C GLY A 153 -6.03 2.04 16.91
N THR A 154 -6.13 1.50 18.11
CA THR A 154 -7.31 1.63 19.00
C THR A 154 -6.92 2.22 20.35
N THR A 155 -7.88 2.86 21.04
CA THR A 155 -7.70 3.39 22.40
C THR A 155 -8.71 2.81 23.36
N GLY A 156 -8.54 3.09 24.66
CA GLY A 156 -9.47 2.71 25.70
C GLY A 156 -9.46 1.21 26.05
N SER A 157 -10.32 0.86 27.03
CA SER A 157 -10.67 -0.52 27.37
C SER A 157 -11.68 -1.06 26.36
N GLY A 158 -11.77 -2.36 26.23
CA GLY A 158 -12.72 -3.04 25.34
C GLY A 158 -12.24 -4.42 24.95
N SER A 159 -13.17 -5.27 24.57
CA SER A 159 -12.85 -6.60 24.05
C SER A 159 -12.14 -6.54 22.71
N TYR A 160 -11.62 -7.65 22.28
CA TYR A 160 -11.01 -7.85 20.97
C TYR A 160 -11.97 -7.44 19.84
N GLU A 161 -13.22 -7.86 19.93
CA GLU A 161 -14.27 -7.61 18.94
C GLU A 161 -14.79 -6.15 18.99
N GLU A 162 -14.86 -5.55 20.16
CA GLU A 162 -15.23 -4.13 20.29
C GLU A 162 -14.19 -3.24 19.64
N LYS A 163 -12.92 -3.47 19.91
CA LYS A 163 -11.81 -2.74 19.27
C LYS A 163 -11.76 -2.96 17.75
N GLN A 164 -12.10 -4.16 17.29
CA GLN A 164 -12.21 -4.46 15.87
C GLN A 164 -13.30 -3.62 15.18
N LYS A 165 -14.47 -3.48 15.82
CA LYS A 165 -15.57 -2.63 15.32
C LYS A 165 -15.20 -1.14 15.30
N LEU A 166 -14.48 -0.66 16.31
CA LEU A 166 -14.03 0.74 16.37
C LEU A 166 -13.03 1.04 15.23
N ALA A 167 -12.06 0.16 15.02
CA ALA A 167 -11.11 0.30 13.91
C ALA A 167 -11.81 0.25 12.54
N ALA A 168 -12.77 -0.67 12.39
CA ALA A 168 -13.55 -0.78 11.16
C ALA A 168 -14.40 0.46 10.87
N ASP A 169 -14.96 1.10 11.90
CA ASP A 169 -15.74 2.33 11.74
C ASP A 169 -14.89 3.49 11.22
N GLY A 170 -13.73 3.77 11.84
CA GLY A 170 -12.86 4.84 11.36
C GLY A 170 -12.27 4.56 9.99
N LEU A 171 -11.87 3.31 9.71
CA LEU A 171 -11.37 2.90 8.40
C LEU A 171 -12.44 3.01 7.31
N ARG A 172 -13.69 2.66 7.61
CA ARG A 172 -14.80 2.82 6.66
C ARG A 172 -14.97 4.28 6.27
N GLN A 173 -15.08 5.19 7.25
CA GLN A 173 -15.24 6.62 7.01
C GLN A 173 -14.08 7.18 6.16
N LEU A 174 -12.84 6.79 6.45
CA LEU A 174 -11.68 7.22 5.67
C LEU A 174 -11.67 6.61 4.27
N SER A 175 -12.06 5.34 4.13
CA SER A 175 -12.12 4.66 2.83
C SER A 175 -13.21 5.23 1.92
N GLU A 176 -14.35 5.65 2.49
CA GLU A 176 -15.40 6.36 1.74
C GLU A 176 -14.88 7.70 1.19
N TYR A 177 -14.07 8.44 1.96
CA TYR A 177 -13.38 9.63 1.46
C TYR A 177 -12.35 9.28 0.38
N GLY A 178 -11.52 8.26 0.61
CA GLY A 178 -10.53 7.78 -0.35
C GLY A 178 -11.17 7.37 -1.68
N ALA A 179 -12.32 6.71 -1.65
CA ALA A 179 -13.06 6.30 -2.85
C ALA A 179 -13.48 7.49 -3.73
N GLN A 180 -13.87 8.62 -3.13
CA GLN A 180 -14.20 9.85 -3.85
C GLN A 180 -12.99 10.41 -4.62
N GLN A 181 -11.78 10.13 -4.15
CA GLN A 181 -10.52 10.52 -4.78
C GLN A 181 -9.95 9.42 -5.70
N GLY A 182 -10.57 8.25 -5.76
CA GLY A 182 -10.09 7.09 -6.51
C GLY A 182 -8.88 6.42 -5.87
N LEU A 183 -8.73 6.51 -4.54
CA LEU A 183 -7.60 5.99 -3.78
C LEU A 183 -8.01 4.84 -2.85
N ASN A 184 -7.07 3.94 -2.63
CA ASN A 184 -7.22 2.93 -1.59
C ASN A 184 -6.73 3.47 -0.24
N VAL A 185 -7.35 2.96 0.83
CA VAL A 185 -6.88 3.08 2.21
C VAL A 185 -6.43 1.70 2.65
N ILE A 186 -5.15 1.53 2.88
CA ILE A 186 -4.58 0.23 3.23
C ILE A 186 -3.97 0.25 4.63
N VAL A 187 -4.08 -0.86 5.33
CA VAL A 187 -3.63 -0.98 6.72
C VAL A 187 -2.44 -1.91 6.79
N GLU A 188 -1.38 -1.43 7.43
CA GLU A 188 -0.23 -2.26 7.79
C GLU A 188 -0.48 -2.96 9.14
N ASN A 189 -0.03 -4.21 9.28
CA ASN A 189 0.17 -4.83 10.59
C ASN A 189 1.35 -4.14 11.28
N HIS A 190 1.05 -3.19 12.18
CA HIS A 190 2.06 -2.27 12.75
C HIS A 190 1.93 -2.14 14.29
N GLY A 191 2.18 -3.24 15.00
CA GLY A 191 2.15 -3.28 16.45
C GLY A 191 0.74 -3.43 17.07
N GLY A 192 0.69 -3.87 18.31
CA GLY A 192 -0.55 -4.08 19.03
C GLY A 192 -1.50 -5.07 18.34
N LEU A 193 -2.80 -4.81 18.40
CA LEU A 193 -3.81 -5.70 17.81
C LEU A 193 -3.68 -5.83 16.29
N SER A 194 -3.21 -4.81 15.58
CA SER A 194 -3.03 -4.91 14.13
C SER A 194 -1.94 -5.92 13.72
N SER A 195 -1.04 -6.28 14.63
CA SER A 195 -0.06 -7.36 14.45
C SER A 195 -0.63 -8.77 14.65
N ASP A 196 -1.88 -8.90 15.07
CA ASP A 196 -2.65 -10.16 15.03
C ASP A 196 -3.35 -10.24 13.66
N GLY A 197 -2.86 -11.10 12.78
CA GLY A 197 -3.38 -11.22 11.40
C GLY A 197 -4.88 -11.53 11.38
N SER A 198 -5.38 -12.37 12.28
CA SER A 198 -6.80 -12.69 12.36
C SER A 198 -7.64 -11.50 12.81
N TRP A 199 -7.11 -10.66 13.72
CA TRP A 199 -7.77 -9.43 14.13
C TRP A 199 -7.91 -8.44 12.96
N LEU A 200 -6.82 -8.19 12.26
CA LEU A 200 -6.81 -7.23 11.16
C LEU A 200 -7.63 -7.72 9.96
N ALA A 201 -7.57 -9.02 9.63
CA ALA A 201 -8.44 -9.63 8.63
C ALA A 201 -9.93 -9.49 9.00
N GLY A 202 -10.26 -9.61 10.28
CA GLY A 202 -11.61 -9.36 10.80
C GLY A 202 -12.03 -7.89 10.64
N VAL A 203 -11.13 -6.92 10.86
CA VAL A 203 -11.39 -5.50 10.56
C VAL A 203 -11.73 -5.33 9.08
N MET A 204 -10.95 -5.91 8.16
CA MET A 204 -11.22 -5.83 6.72
C MET A 204 -12.60 -6.38 6.35
N LYS A 205 -12.99 -7.53 6.93
CA LYS A 205 -14.35 -8.10 6.75
C LYS A 205 -15.45 -7.16 7.22
N LEU A 206 -15.24 -6.48 8.35
CA LEU A 206 -16.21 -5.52 8.87
C LEU A 206 -16.30 -4.26 8.02
N VAL A 207 -15.18 -3.74 7.52
CA VAL A 207 -15.16 -2.58 6.60
C VAL A 207 -15.87 -2.92 5.29
N ASN A 208 -15.56 -4.04 4.67
CA ASN A 208 -16.18 -4.55 3.45
C ASN A 208 -16.33 -3.50 2.33
N LEU A 209 -15.25 -2.78 2.05
CA LEU A 209 -15.15 -1.84 0.93
C LEU A 209 -13.99 -2.26 0.03
N GLU A 210 -14.20 -2.23 -1.29
CA GLU A 210 -13.21 -2.67 -2.27
C GLU A 210 -11.90 -1.87 -2.17
N ASN A 211 -11.98 -0.57 -1.91
CA ASN A 211 -10.82 0.30 -1.76
C ASN A 211 -10.20 0.30 -0.35
N CYS A 212 -10.72 -0.51 0.59
CA CYS A 212 -10.07 -0.76 1.87
C CYS A 212 -9.32 -2.09 1.82
N GLY A 213 -8.03 -2.08 2.16
CA GLY A 213 -7.21 -3.28 2.08
C GLY A 213 -6.08 -3.32 3.10
N THR A 214 -5.11 -4.19 2.87
CA THR A 214 -3.94 -4.35 3.73
C THR A 214 -2.64 -4.07 2.97
N LEU A 215 -1.61 -3.75 3.74
CA LEU A 215 -0.20 -3.81 3.38
C LEU A 215 0.47 -4.79 4.35
N PRO A 216 0.49 -6.11 4.05
CA PRO A 216 1.15 -7.08 4.90
C PRO A 216 2.65 -6.79 4.99
N ASP A 217 3.13 -6.51 6.22
CA ASP A 217 4.53 -6.36 6.55
C ASP A 217 5.10 -7.68 7.08
N PHE A 218 6.29 -8.09 6.64
CA PHE A 218 6.88 -9.38 6.97
C PHE A 218 7.45 -9.47 8.40
N GLY A 219 7.63 -8.33 9.08
CA GLY A 219 8.30 -8.25 10.38
C GLY A 219 7.42 -7.83 11.55
N ASN A 220 6.38 -7.04 11.30
CA ASN A 220 5.58 -6.36 12.33
C ASN A 220 4.52 -7.27 12.98
N PHE A 221 4.95 -8.35 13.63
CA PHE A 221 4.07 -9.32 14.27
C PHE A 221 4.17 -9.36 15.80
N ASN A 222 4.58 -8.26 16.45
CA ASN A 222 4.55 -8.11 17.90
C ASN A 222 3.18 -7.56 18.35
N VAL A 223 2.33 -8.44 18.90
CA VAL A 223 0.96 -8.08 19.28
C VAL A 223 0.93 -7.20 20.53
N ALA A 224 1.53 -7.62 21.60
CA ALA A 224 1.69 -6.85 22.85
C ALA A 224 2.50 -7.67 23.85
N GLY A 225 3.18 -7.01 24.80
CA GLY A 225 3.86 -7.68 25.89
C GLY A 225 4.92 -8.70 25.45
N GLY A 226 5.51 -8.51 24.27
CA GLY A 226 6.48 -9.44 23.69
C GLY A 226 5.88 -10.68 23.05
N LYS A 227 4.55 -10.80 22.96
CA LYS A 227 3.87 -11.90 22.28
C LYS A 227 3.96 -11.72 20.77
N MET A 228 4.66 -12.64 20.12
CA MET A 228 4.76 -12.67 18.65
C MET A 228 3.61 -13.49 18.05
N TYR A 229 3.00 -12.97 17.00
CA TYR A 229 2.13 -13.73 16.11
C TYR A 229 2.97 -14.47 15.06
N ASP A 230 2.52 -15.62 14.59
CA ASP A 230 3.21 -16.31 13.50
C ASP A 230 3.10 -15.47 12.21
N ARG A 231 4.26 -14.96 11.72
CA ARG A 231 4.32 -14.05 10.57
C ARG A 231 3.81 -14.68 9.27
N TYR A 232 4.06 -15.96 9.07
CA TYR A 232 3.62 -16.66 7.86
C TYR A 232 2.11 -16.91 7.87
N LYS A 233 1.56 -17.20 9.05
CA LYS A 233 0.11 -17.27 9.26
C LYS A 233 -0.51 -15.89 9.06
N GLY A 234 0.05 -14.86 9.69
CA GLY A 234 -0.46 -13.49 9.62
C GLY A 234 -0.47 -12.95 8.19
N VAL A 235 0.63 -13.08 7.46
CA VAL A 235 0.65 -12.66 6.05
C VAL A 235 -0.40 -13.44 5.24
N ARG A 236 -0.52 -14.76 5.41
CA ARG A 236 -1.56 -15.54 4.71
C ARG A 236 -2.99 -15.05 5.01
N GLU A 237 -3.26 -14.62 6.23
CA GLU A 237 -4.58 -14.10 6.62
C GLU A 237 -4.86 -12.70 6.04
N LEU A 238 -3.81 -11.90 5.79
CA LEU A 238 -3.92 -10.53 5.28
C LEU A 238 -3.88 -10.46 3.75
N MET A 239 -3.21 -11.40 3.07
CA MET A 239 -3.08 -11.41 1.61
C MET A 239 -4.38 -11.33 0.82
N PRO A 240 -5.54 -11.92 1.25
CA PRO A 240 -6.81 -11.75 0.54
C PRO A 240 -7.28 -10.29 0.39
N TYR A 241 -6.72 -9.38 1.19
CA TYR A 241 -7.04 -7.95 1.18
C TYR A 241 -5.87 -7.09 0.70
N ALA A 242 -4.73 -7.69 0.36
CA ALA A 242 -3.49 -6.96 0.08
C ALA A 242 -3.58 -6.12 -1.19
N LYS A 243 -3.12 -4.88 -1.11
CA LYS A 243 -2.95 -3.95 -2.24
C LYS A 243 -1.51 -3.44 -2.37
N ALA A 244 -0.68 -3.74 -1.39
CA ALA A 244 0.76 -3.56 -1.36
C ALA A 244 1.36 -4.58 -0.39
N VAL A 245 2.68 -4.77 -0.38
CA VAL A 245 3.39 -5.71 0.51
C VAL A 245 4.70 -5.06 0.95
N SER A 246 5.02 -5.12 2.26
CA SER A 246 6.29 -4.62 2.82
C SER A 246 7.23 -5.78 3.16
N ALA A 247 8.37 -5.84 2.49
CA ALA A 247 9.45 -6.77 2.75
C ALA A 247 10.39 -6.23 3.84
N LYS A 248 9.88 -6.17 5.08
CA LYS A 248 10.67 -5.75 6.24
C LYS A 248 11.86 -6.65 6.46
N SER A 249 13.03 -6.05 6.61
CA SER A 249 14.29 -6.75 6.86
C SER A 249 15.11 -6.05 7.94
N HIS A 250 15.94 -6.81 8.64
CA HIS A 250 16.77 -6.28 9.73
C HIS A 250 18.21 -6.78 9.68
N GLU A 251 18.42 -8.07 9.48
CA GLU A 251 19.70 -8.72 9.62
C GLU A 251 19.87 -9.81 8.56
N PHE A 252 21.09 -9.95 8.05
CA PHE A 252 21.41 -10.92 7.01
C PHE A 252 22.52 -11.85 7.47
N ASP A 253 22.45 -13.13 7.07
CA ASP A 253 23.50 -14.10 7.19
C ASP A 253 24.60 -13.90 6.13
N ALA A 254 25.62 -14.78 6.15
CA ALA A 254 26.73 -14.71 5.20
C ALA A 254 26.31 -14.96 3.74
N GLU A 255 25.22 -15.68 3.53
CA GLU A 255 24.62 -16.00 2.24
C GLU A 255 23.64 -14.93 1.76
N GLY A 256 23.41 -13.87 2.57
CA GLY A 256 22.51 -12.77 2.27
C GLY A 256 21.03 -13.12 2.43
N ASN A 257 20.69 -14.10 3.28
CA ASN A 257 19.31 -14.38 3.67
C ASN A 257 18.94 -13.54 4.90
N GLU A 258 17.70 -13.09 4.96
CA GLU A 258 17.19 -12.42 6.16
C GLU A 258 17.04 -13.44 7.30
N VAL A 259 17.61 -13.11 8.49
CA VAL A 259 17.76 -14.06 9.59
C VAL A 259 16.44 -14.39 10.29
N LYS A 260 15.49 -13.44 10.34
CA LYS A 260 14.22 -13.61 11.07
C LYS A 260 13.09 -14.13 10.19
N THR A 261 13.20 -13.93 8.87
CA THR A 261 12.13 -14.24 7.92
C THR A 261 12.69 -15.03 6.74
N ASP A 262 12.19 -16.24 6.51
CA ASP A 262 12.43 -17.00 5.29
C ASP A 262 11.65 -16.34 4.13
N TYR A 263 12.35 -15.59 3.30
CA TYR A 263 11.77 -14.85 2.18
C TYR A 263 11.24 -15.75 1.07
N LEU A 264 11.86 -16.90 0.84
CA LEU A 264 11.35 -17.85 -0.14
C LEU A 264 9.97 -18.39 0.28
N ARG A 265 9.84 -18.80 1.53
CA ARG A 265 8.56 -19.23 2.12
C ARG A 265 7.53 -18.10 2.13
N MET A 266 7.96 -16.89 2.47
CA MET A 266 7.08 -15.73 2.56
C MET A 266 6.55 -15.32 1.20
N MET A 267 7.42 -15.22 0.20
CA MET A 267 7.02 -14.86 -1.17
C MET A 267 6.16 -15.93 -1.84
N LYS A 268 6.32 -17.21 -1.52
CA LYS A 268 5.36 -18.23 -1.94
C LYS A 268 3.96 -17.94 -1.42
N ILE A 269 3.82 -17.55 -0.15
CA ILE A 269 2.52 -17.16 0.41
C ILE A 269 1.93 -15.97 -0.34
N VAL A 270 2.74 -14.95 -0.63
CA VAL A 270 2.32 -13.75 -1.37
C VAL A 270 1.82 -14.12 -2.78
N LEU A 271 2.60 -14.90 -3.52
CA LEU A 271 2.30 -15.28 -4.90
C LEU A 271 1.13 -16.28 -5.01
N ASP A 272 0.99 -17.19 -4.04
CA ASP A 272 -0.13 -18.16 -3.98
C ASP A 272 -1.51 -17.47 -3.88
N HIS A 273 -1.54 -16.20 -3.44
CA HIS A 273 -2.76 -15.38 -3.42
C HIS A 273 -2.95 -14.54 -4.70
N GLY A 274 -2.13 -14.76 -5.72
CA GLY A 274 -2.23 -14.06 -7.01
C GLY A 274 -1.70 -12.63 -6.99
N TYR A 275 -0.96 -12.24 -5.95
CA TYR A 275 -0.35 -10.91 -5.88
C TYR A 275 0.84 -10.84 -6.86
N ASN A 276 0.84 -9.82 -7.69
CA ASN A 276 1.86 -9.57 -8.71
C ASN A 276 2.27 -8.07 -8.76
N GLY A 277 1.95 -7.31 -7.70
CA GLY A 277 2.27 -5.89 -7.57
C GLY A 277 3.70 -5.64 -7.08
N TYR A 278 3.90 -4.46 -6.51
CA TYR A 278 5.17 -4.06 -5.91
C TYR A 278 5.37 -4.69 -4.53
N VAL A 279 6.61 -5.12 -4.26
CA VAL A 279 7.08 -5.55 -2.94
C VAL A 279 8.07 -4.50 -2.44
N GLY A 280 7.69 -3.78 -1.39
CA GLY A 280 8.44 -2.65 -0.85
C GLY A 280 9.62 -3.10 0.00
N VAL A 281 10.83 -2.70 -0.36
CA VAL A 281 12.02 -2.84 0.49
C VAL A 281 11.87 -1.93 1.70
N GLU A 282 11.84 -2.50 2.91
CA GLU A 282 11.83 -1.73 4.15
C GLU A 282 12.87 -2.28 5.13
N TYR A 283 14.07 -1.69 5.09
CA TYR A 283 15.17 -2.07 5.96
C TYR A 283 15.18 -1.26 7.25
N GLU A 284 15.14 -1.94 8.40
CA GLU A 284 15.22 -1.34 9.74
C GLU A 284 16.37 -1.85 10.60
N GLY A 285 17.30 -2.56 10.00
CA GLY A 285 18.45 -3.12 10.71
C GLY A 285 19.45 -2.07 11.21
N SER A 286 20.44 -2.56 11.97
CA SER A 286 21.50 -1.73 12.54
C SER A 286 22.90 -2.35 12.44
N LYS A 287 23.02 -3.59 11.94
CA LYS A 287 24.32 -4.26 11.77
C LYS A 287 25.09 -3.75 10.55
N VAL A 288 24.40 -3.33 9.54
CA VAL A 288 24.98 -2.64 8.40
C VAL A 288 24.28 -1.28 8.23
N ASP A 289 24.89 -0.37 7.46
CA ASP A 289 24.22 0.89 7.16
C ASP A 289 22.97 0.70 6.28
N ALA A 290 22.14 1.74 6.21
CA ALA A 290 20.86 1.65 5.51
C ALA A 290 21.01 1.38 4.01
N TYR A 291 22.04 1.94 3.35
CA TYR A 291 22.29 1.73 1.93
C TYR A 291 22.64 0.27 1.64
N GLN A 292 23.52 -0.30 2.46
CA GLN A 292 23.88 -1.71 2.35
C GLN A 292 22.67 -2.61 2.66
N GLY A 293 21.89 -2.29 3.70
CA GLY A 293 20.71 -3.06 4.06
C GLY A 293 19.64 -3.07 2.97
N ILE A 294 19.39 -1.93 2.32
CA ILE A 294 18.48 -1.82 1.16
C ILE A 294 18.99 -2.70 -0.01
N LYS A 295 20.29 -2.62 -0.33
CA LYS A 295 20.89 -3.43 -1.40
C LYS A 295 20.78 -4.93 -1.12
N LEU A 296 21.00 -5.35 0.11
CA LEU A 296 20.85 -6.75 0.53
C LEU A 296 19.40 -7.23 0.43
N THR A 297 18.44 -6.41 0.86
CA THR A 297 17.01 -6.74 0.77
C THR A 297 16.57 -6.87 -0.68
N LYS A 298 16.97 -5.90 -1.54
CA LYS A 298 16.69 -5.95 -2.98
C LYS A 298 17.27 -7.21 -3.61
N ALA A 299 18.56 -7.49 -3.37
CA ALA A 299 19.22 -8.68 -3.92
C ALA A 299 18.56 -9.99 -3.46
N LEU A 300 18.11 -10.06 -2.20
CA LEU A 300 17.35 -11.20 -1.68
C LEU A 300 16.00 -11.35 -2.41
N LEU A 301 15.26 -10.28 -2.60
CA LEU A 301 14.00 -10.32 -3.35
C LEU A 301 14.23 -10.74 -4.81
N GLU A 302 15.25 -10.21 -5.48
CA GLU A 302 15.60 -10.60 -6.86
C GLU A 302 15.94 -12.10 -6.94
N ARG A 303 16.79 -12.61 -6.04
CA ARG A 303 17.14 -14.03 -5.97
C ARG A 303 15.94 -14.92 -5.71
N VAL A 304 15.04 -14.53 -4.81
CA VAL A 304 13.81 -15.27 -4.52
C VAL A 304 12.86 -15.27 -5.72
N ARG A 305 12.75 -14.15 -6.44
CA ARG A 305 11.97 -14.06 -7.66
C ARG A 305 12.46 -15.03 -8.72
N ASP A 306 13.77 -15.07 -8.94
CA ASP A 306 14.40 -15.97 -9.92
C ASP A 306 14.21 -17.45 -9.54
N GLN A 307 14.18 -17.79 -8.24
CA GLN A 307 13.90 -19.15 -7.76
C GLN A 307 12.43 -19.57 -7.92
N LEU A 308 11.50 -18.63 -8.02
CA LEU A 308 10.06 -18.87 -8.12
C LEU A 308 9.51 -18.75 -9.54
N SER A 309 10.32 -18.21 -10.47
CA SER A 309 10.01 -18.12 -11.90
C SER A 309 10.30 -19.43 -12.59
#